data_b9bb1d6af860b03e3dde298d0fd69418
#
_entry.id   b9bb1d6af860b03e3dde298d0fd69418
#
_cell.length_a   1.000
_cell.length_b   1.000
_cell.length_c   1.000
_cell.angle_alpha   90.00
_cell.angle_beta   90.00
_cell.angle_gamma   90.00
#
_symmetry.space_group_name_H-M   'P 1'
#
loop_
_entity.id
_entity.type
_entity.pdbx_description
1 polymer ?
#
loop_
_entity_poly.entity_id
_entity_poly.type
_entity_poly.pdbx_seq_one_letter_code
_entity_poly.pdbx_strand_id
1 'polypeptide(L)'
;MRNFIKNHTGIVCILVFVFVFILCSFLFRAVIDKMIDEDRYHSYTRYEIYTEMNQLTYDSLKSVLVEQVNSYIQQSAPTSALDGLVVVNNCMDYDIDICFVLAQGEIESHFGTKGLARKTNSVFNVYAYDGKELHEINKNGKYKHPDDSVEPYIELLKREYLVENKTEYDMLKKYVNYCGKRYASAPDYEQKLSSKIEKIQQTTDIENTYQMLKKQGYILGID
;
A
#
# COMPACT_ATOMS: atom_id res chain seq x y z
N MET A 1 85.65 -29.77 -7.96
CA MET A 1 84.76 -29.94 -6.82
C MET A 1 84.17 -28.61 -6.29
N ARG A 2 84.93 -27.54 -6.11
CA ARG A 2 84.45 -26.23 -5.62
C ARG A 2 83.34 -25.54 -6.50
N ASN A 3 83.35 -25.66 -7.80
CA ASN A 3 82.39 -25.05 -8.73
C ASN A 3 81.06 -25.87 -8.77
N PHE A 4 81.08 -27.17 -8.50
CA PHE A 4 79.88 -27.98 -8.44
C PHE A 4 79.03 -27.67 -7.22
N ILE A 5 79.65 -27.47 -6.05
CA ILE A 5 78.98 -27.10 -4.82
C ILE A 5 78.33 -25.72 -4.87
N LYS A 6 78.99 -24.71 -5.50
CA LYS A 6 78.43 -23.35 -5.66
C LYS A 6 77.16 -23.34 -6.51
N ASN A 7 77.06 -24.13 -7.58
CA ASN A 7 75.89 -24.17 -8.45
C ASN A 7 74.68 -24.85 -7.76
N HIS A 8 74.92 -25.89 -6.97
CA HIS A 8 73.81 -26.56 -6.22
C HIS A 8 73.26 -25.66 -5.12
N THR A 9 74.08 -24.86 -4.43
CA THR A 9 73.58 -23.95 -3.37
C THR A 9 72.71 -22.82 -3.97
N GLY A 10 73.09 -22.32 -5.17
CA GLY A 10 72.28 -21.32 -5.87
C GLY A 10 70.88 -21.86 -6.29
N ILE A 11 70.84 -23.09 -6.83
CA ILE A 11 69.58 -23.71 -7.24
C ILE A 11 68.66 -23.99 -6.05
N VAL A 12 69.24 -24.46 -4.91
CA VAL A 12 68.47 -24.71 -3.67
C VAL A 12 67.87 -23.41 -3.12
N CYS A 13 68.64 -22.32 -3.11
CA CYS A 13 68.14 -21.01 -2.69
C CYS A 13 66.98 -20.53 -3.54
N ILE A 14 67.07 -20.68 -4.88
CA ILE A 14 65.97 -20.31 -5.80
C ILE A 14 64.71 -21.14 -5.54
N LEU A 15 64.86 -22.45 -5.38
CA LEU A 15 63.73 -23.33 -5.08
C LEU A 15 63.03 -23.01 -3.74
N VAL A 16 63.80 -22.71 -2.72
CA VAL A 16 63.28 -22.27 -1.42
C VAL A 16 62.54 -20.93 -1.58
N PHE A 17 63.09 -19.98 -2.31
CA PHE A 17 62.45 -18.70 -2.56
C PHE A 17 61.11 -18.82 -3.30
N VAL A 18 61.09 -19.67 -4.35
CA VAL A 18 59.88 -19.98 -5.11
C VAL A 18 58.84 -20.64 -4.23
N PHE A 19 59.25 -21.59 -3.40
CA PHE A 19 58.33 -22.30 -2.47
C PHE A 19 57.72 -21.34 -1.44
N VAL A 20 58.55 -20.49 -0.82
CA VAL A 20 58.06 -19.44 0.12
C VAL A 20 57.12 -18.49 -0.55
N PHE A 21 57.42 -18.03 -1.79
CA PHE A 21 56.54 -17.16 -2.54
C PHE A 21 55.19 -17.79 -2.85
N ILE A 22 55.19 -19.06 -3.28
CA ILE A 22 53.93 -19.81 -3.50
C ILE A 22 53.12 -19.93 -2.20
N LEU A 23 53.77 -20.30 -1.09
CA LEU A 23 53.12 -20.41 0.22
C LEU A 23 52.51 -19.09 0.70
N CYS A 24 53.25 -17.98 0.57
CA CYS A 24 52.74 -16.64 0.88
C CYS A 24 51.55 -16.25 0.02
N SER A 25 51.57 -16.61 -1.27
CA SER A 25 50.46 -16.35 -2.18
C SER A 25 49.20 -17.12 -1.81
N PHE A 26 49.31 -18.35 -1.37
CA PHE A 26 48.18 -19.15 -0.87
C PHE A 26 47.60 -18.60 0.44
N LEU A 27 48.49 -18.22 1.39
CA LEU A 27 48.05 -17.61 2.63
C LEU A 27 47.35 -16.25 2.40
N PHE A 28 47.89 -15.41 1.52
CA PHE A 28 47.28 -14.12 1.17
C PHE A 28 45.91 -14.32 0.53
N ARG A 29 45.78 -15.28 -0.38
CA ARG A 29 44.50 -15.61 -0.99
C ARG A 29 43.48 -16.09 0.04
N ALA A 30 43.82 -16.93 0.96
CA ALA A 30 42.93 -17.41 2.03
C ALA A 30 42.44 -16.26 2.95
N VAL A 31 43.32 -15.31 3.23
CA VAL A 31 42.93 -14.08 4.00
C VAL A 31 41.94 -13.23 3.20
N ILE A 32 42.20 -13.02 1.90
CA ILE A 32 41.29 -12.25 1.02
C ILE A 32 39.93 -12.94 0.94
N ASP A 33 39.89 -14.25 0.70
CA ASP A 33 38.64 -15.01 0.59
C ASP A 33 37.81 -14.91 1.89
N LYS A 34 38.50 -14.98 3.06
CA LYS A 34 37.84 -14.81 4.37
C LYS A 34 37.28 -13.38 4.56
N MET A 35 38.00 -12.36 4.17
CA MET A 35 37.52 -10.98 4.26
C MET A 35 36.30 -10.75 3.36
N ILE A 36 36.29 -11.30 2.15
CA ILE A 36 35.16 -11.21 1.22
C ILE A 36 33.92 -11.91 1.81
N ASP A 37 34.09 -13.07 2.45
CA ASP A 37 32.96 -13.79 3.09
C ASP A 37 32.42 -13.06 4.30
N GLU A 38 33.26 -12.43 5.13
CA GLU A 38 32.84 -11.55 6.24
C GLU A 38 32.05 -10.34 5.74
N ASP A 39 32.54 -9.63 4.73
CA ASP A 39 31.84 -8.47 4.14
C ASP A 39 30.48 -8.88 3.53
N ARG A 40 30.40 -10.03 2.88
CA ARG A 40 29.18 -10.57 2.32
C ARG A 40 28.17 -10.92 3.42
N TYR A 41 28.62 -11.55 4.49
CA TYR A 41 27.79 -11.87 5.65
C TYR A 41 27.24 -10.61 6.31
N HIS A 42 28.07 -9.59 6.55
CA HIS A 42 27.64 -8.32 7.13
C HIS A 42 26.68 -7.54 6.22
N SER A 43 26.84 -7.60 4.90
CA SER A 43 25.93 -6.97 3.95
C SER A 43 24.56 -7.66 3.93
N TYR A 44 24.53 -9.00 4.00
CA TYR A 44 23.30 -9.79 4.05
C TYR A 44 22.52 -9.52 5.34
N THR A 45 23.18 -9.57 6.48
CA THR A 45 22.56 -9.25 7.79
C THR A 45 22.01 -7.82 7.83
N ARG A 46 22.71 -6.85 7.26
CA ARG A 46 22.25 -5.47 7.17
C ARG A 46 21.01 -5.32 6.30
N TYR A 47 20.94 -6.04 5.19
CA TYR A 47 19.76 -6.06 4.31
C TYR A 47 18.54 -6.68 5.01
N GLU A 48 18.71 -7.79 5.72
CA GLU A 48 17.62 -8.42 6.50
C GLU A 48 17.09 -7.48 7.57
N ILE A 49 17.96 -6.86 8.37
CA ILE A 49 17.57 -5.88 9.39
C ILE A 49 16.81 -4.69 8.76
N TYR A 50 17.29 -4.17 7.63
CA TYR A 50 16.63 -3.08 6.92
C TYR A 50 15.24 -3.45 6.46
N THR A 51 15.07 -4.65 5.89
CA THR A 51 13.77 -5.16 5.43
C THR A 51 12.80 -5.35 6.60
N GLU A 52 13.28 -5.92 7.71
CA GLU A 52 12.48 -6.13 8.92
C GLU A 52 12.03 -4.81 9.56
N MET A 53 12.91 -3.82 9.64
CA MET A 53 12.57 -2.48 10.11
C MET A 53 11.53 -1.79 9.23
N ASN A 54 11.64 -1.92 7.91
CA ASN A 54 10.66 -1.35 6.98
C ASN A 54 9.30 -2.03 7.11
N GLN A 55 9.27 -3.35 7.30
CA GLN A 55 8.02 -4.09 7.54
C GLN A 55 7.34 -3.65 8.84
N LEU A 56 8.09 -3.53 9.94
CA LEU A 56 7.57 -3.03 11.22
C LEU A 56 7.01 -1.60 11.09
N THR A 57 7.67 -0.76 10.30
CA THR A 57 7.21 0.61 10.04
C THR A 57 5.91 0.60 9.24
N TYR A 58 5.80 -0.23 8.19
CA TYR A 58 4.58 -0.40 7.41
C TYR A 58 3.41 -0.86 8.26
N ASP A 59 3.61 -1.91 9.05
CA ASP A 59 2.57 -2.48 9.93
C ASP A 59 2.09 -1.47 10.98
N SER A 60 3.02 -0.68 11.54
CA SER A 60 2.70 0.39 12.48
C SER A 60 1.88 1.50 11.82
N LEU A 61 2.29 1.99 10.66
CA LEU A 61 1.55 3.01 9.90
C LEU A 61 0.14 2.52 9.51
N LYS A 62 0.02 1.27 9.08
CA LYS A 62 -1.26 0.65 8.75
C LYS A 62 -2.19 0.59 9.96
N SER A 63 -1.67 0.19 11.12
CA SER A 63 -2.43 0.16 12.36
C SER A 63 -2.93 1.56 12.76
N VAL A 64 -2.07 2.56 12.71
CA VAL A 64 -2.43 3.97 13.00
C VAL A 64 -3.50 4.47 12.03
N LEU A 65 -3.35 4.21 10.74
CA LEU A 65 -4.33 4.61 9.74
C LEU A 65 -5.70 3.97 9.97
N VAL A 66 -5.73 2.67 10.28
CA VAL A 66 -6.98 1.95 10.59
C VAL A 66 -7.67 2.56 11.82
N GLU A 67 -6.92 2.91 12.86
CA GLU A 67 -7.47 3.57 14.05
C GLU A 67 -8.03 4.96 13.73
N GLN A 68 -7.33 5.76 12.93
CA GLN A 68 -7.80 7.07 12.47
C GLN A 68 -9.10 6.95 11.66
N VAL A 69 -9.16 6.02 10.72
CA VAL A 69 -10.34 5.77 9.88
C VAL A 69 -11.53 5.30 10.75
N ASN A 70 -11.32 4.33 11.65
CA ASN A 70 -12.36 3.89 12.57
C ASN A 70 -12.86 5.04 13.47
N SER A 71 -11.95 5.86 13.98
CA SER A 71 -12.30 7.03 14.80
C SER A 71 -13.15 8.02 14.01
N TYR A 72 -12.78 8.31 12.75
CA TYR A 72 -13.56 9.19 11.89
C TYR A 72 -14.97 8.64 11.61
N ILE A 73 -15.07 7.36 11.26
CA ILE A 73 -16.35 6.69 11.02
C ILE A 73 -17.23 6.74 12.27
N GLN A 74 -16.69 6.40 13.43
CA GLN A 74 -17.42 6.39 14.69
C GLN A 74 -17.85 7.78 15.16
N GLN A 75 -17.02 8.82 14.95
CA GLN A 75 -17.41 10.20 15.26
C GLN A 75 -18.53 10.69 14.35
N SER A 76 -18.48 10.37 13.06
CA SER A 76 -19.49 10.75 12.08
C SER A 76 -20.77 9.92 12.22
N ALA A 77 -20.65 8.63 12.44
CA ALA A 77 -21.75 7.66 12.46
C ALA A 77 -21.56 6.62 13.59
N PRO A 78 -21.88 6.92 14.85
CA PRO A 78 -21.57 6.06 16.00
C PRO A 78 -22.21 4.66 15.96
N THR A 79 -23.21 4.45 15.11
CA THR A 79 -23.88 3.15 14.93
C THR A 79 -23.44 2.41 13.66
N SER A 80 -22.45 2.92 12.95
CA SER A 80 -21.90 2.25 11.79
C SER A 80 -21.18 0.96 12.20
N ALA A 81 -21.38 -0.10 11.43
CA ALA A 81 -20.66 -1.35 11.56
C ALA A 81 -19.55 -1.51 10.49
N LEU A 82 -19.27 -0.46 9.71
CA LEU A 82 -18.18 -0.47 8.74
C LEU A 82 -16.83 -0.48 9.46
N ASP A 83 -15.96 -1.42 9.08
CA ASP A 83 -14.60 -1.53 9.63
C ASP A 83 -13.61 -0.71 8.79
N GLY A 84 -12.86 0.17 9.46
CA GLY A 84 -11.79 0.96 8.83
C GLY A 84 -10.68 0.11 8.22
N LEU A 85 -10.42 -1.09 8.75
CA LEU A 85 -9.44 -2.01 8.16
C LEU A 85 -9.84 -2.41 6.73
N VAL A 86 -11.13 -2.68 6.50
CA VAL A 86 -11.65 -3.03 5.18
C VAL A 86 -11.52 -1.84 4.22
N VAL A 87 -11.83 -0.63 4.69
CA VAL A 87 -11.66 0.58 3.90
C VAL A 87 -10.18 0.80 3.52
N VAL A 88 -9.28 0.73 4.50
CA VAL A 88 -7.83 0.92 4.27
C VAL A 88 -7.28 -0.12 3.29
N ASN A 89 -7.58 -1.41 3.49
CA ASN A 89 -7.11 -2.46 2.59
C ASN A 89 -7.58 -2.22 1.15
N ASN A 90 -8.86 -1.99 0.96
CA ASN A 90 -9.41 -1.76 -0.38
C ASN A 90 -8.83 -0.48 -1.03
N CYS A 91 -8.62 0.59 -0.27
CA CYS A 91 -7.98 1.80 -0.82
C CYS A 91 -6.53 1.55 -1.24
N MET A 92 -5.78 0.72 -0.50
CA MET A 92 -4.42 0.33 -0.85
C MET A 92 -4.40 -0.60 -2.08
N ASP A 93 -5.21 -1.67 -2.07
CA ASP A 93 -5.23 -2.70 -3.12
C ASP A 93 -5.65 -2.15 -4.49
N TYR A 94 -6.53 -1.17 -4.51
CA TYR A 94 -7.04 -0.54 -5.74
C TYR A 94 -6.40 0.82 -6.06
N ASP A 95 -5.43 1.26 -5.27
CA ASP A 95 -4.80 2.58 -5.39
C ASP A 95 -5.85 3.70 -5.61
N ILE A 96 -6.70 3.91 -4.60
CA ILE A 96 -7.77 4.91 -4.61
C ILE A 96 -7.66 5.83 -3.40
N ASP A 97 -7.96 7.12 -3.58
CA ASP A 97 -7.88 8.12 -2.52
C ASP A 97 -8.83 7.78 -1.34
N ILE A 98 -8.27 7.59 -0.15
CA ILE A 98 -9.01 7.20 1.04
C ILE A 98 -9.97 8.29 1.52
N CYS A 99 -9.58 9.57 1.40
CA CYS A 99 -10.46 10.70 1.77
C CYS A 99 -11.65 10.81 0.83
N PHE A 100 -11.46 10.48 -0.45
CA PHE A 100 -12.55 10.39 -1.42
C PHE A 100 -13.53 9.27 -1.04
N VAL A 101 -13.05 8.08 -0.74
CA VAL A 101 -13.90 6.93 -0.34
C VAL A 101 -14.68 7.24 0.94
N LEU A 102 -14.01 7.79 1.95
CA LEU A 102 -14.67 8.19 3.20
C LEU A 102 -15.73 9.27 2.98
N ALA A 103 -15.41 10.28 2.17
CA ALA A 103 -16.35 11.36 1.86
C ALA A 103 -17.61 10.83 1.15
N GLN A 104 -17.46 9.93 0.17
CA GLN A 104 -18.60 9.29 -0.49
C GLN A 104 -19.41 8.43 0.47
N GLY A 105 -18.78 7.57 1.28
CA GLY A 105 -19.50 6.74 2.25
C GLY A 105 -20.32 7.56 3.25
N GLU A 106 -19.81 8.72 3.67
CA GLU A 106 -20.55 9.63 4.54
C GLU A 106 -21.73 10.30 3.83
N ILE A 107 -21.52 10.81 2.58
CA ILE A 107 -22.56 11.48 1.81
C ILE A 107 -23.68 10.54 1.41
N GLU A 108 -23.35 9.36 0.91
CA GLU A 108 -24.30 8.39 0.37
C GLU A 108 -25.24 7.81 1.43
N SER A 109 -24.71 7.48 2.59
CA SER A 109 -25.49 6.73 3.59
C SER A 109 -25.11 6.99 5.03
N HIS A 110 -24.20 7.94 5.28
CA HIS A 110 -23.63 8.13 6.61
C HIS A 110 -23.04 6.81 7.13
N PHE A 111 -22.14 6.23 6.33
CA PHE A 111 -21.49 4.94 6.58
C PHE A 111 -22.47 3.80 6.86
N GLY A 112 -23.54 3.68 6.06
CA GLY A 112 -24.52 2.60 6.15
C GLY A 112 -25.61 2.81 7.19
N THR A 113 -25.62 3.94 7.90
CA THR A 113 -26.57 4.17 9.02
C THR A 113 -27.86 4.88 8.63
N LYS A 114 -27.95 5.46 7.42
CA LYS A 114 -29.14 6.20 6.94
C LYS A 114 -29.75 5.61 5.66
N GLY A 115 -30.98 5.96 5.43
CA GLY A 115 -31.70 5.60 4.20
C GLY A 115 -31.86 4.11 4.00
N LEU A 116 -31.81 3.68 2.73
CA LEU A 116 -31.88 2.28 2.33
C LEU A 116 -30.67 1.46 2.81
N ALA A 117 -29.51 2.10 2.95
CA ALA A 117 -28.29 1.44 3.39
C ALA A 117 -28.44 0.71 4.73
N ARG A 118 -29.25 1.23 5.67
CA ARG A 118 -29.57 0.54 6.93
C ARG A 118 -30.22 -0.85 6.75
N LYS A 119 -30.86 -1.09 5.62
CA LYS A 119 -31.59 -2.33 5.32
C LYS A 119 -30.82 -3.21 4.31
N THR A 120 -29.92 -2.62 3.58
CA THR A 120 -29.18 -3.29 2.51
C THR A 120 -27.72 -3.52 2.84
N ASN A 121 -27.21 -2.87 3.88
CA ASN A 121 -25.76 -2.79 4.20
C ASN A 121 -24.91 -2.23 3.03
N SER A 122 -25.51 -1.47 2.11
CA SER A 122 -24.82 -0.88 0.95
C SER A 122 -24.35 0.52 1.31
N VAL A 123 -23.15 0.66 1.86
CA VAL A 123 -22.60 1.92 2.35
C VAL A 123 -22.59 3.00 1.26
N PHE A 124 -22.33 2.64 0.02
CA PHE A 124 -22.22 3.56 -1.11
C PHE A 124 -23.46 3.57 -2.01
N ASN A 125 -24.56 2.97 -1.57
CA ASN A 125 -25.81 2.86 -2.32
C ASN A 125 -25.65 2.27 -3.74
N VAL A 126 -24.65 1.44 -3.96
CA VAL A 126 -24.40 0.78 -5.25
C VAL A 126 -25.63 -0.04 -5.65
N TYR A 127 -26.14 0.19 -6.87
CA TYR A 127 -27.40 -0.41 -7.40
C TYR A 127 -28.69 -0.03 -6.65
N ALA A 128 -28.61 0.85 -5.65
CA ALA A 128 -29.77 1.42 -4.97
C ALA A 128 -30.09 2.80 -5.55
N TYR A 129 -30.78 2.83 -6.68
CA TYR A 129 -31.12 4.08 -7.36
C TYR A 129 -32.23 4.84 -6.63
N ASP A 130 -32.25 6.15 -6.75
CA ASP A 130 -33.27 7.03 -6.20
C ASP A 130 -34.69 6.58 -6.56
N GLY A 131 -35.58 6.55 -5.57
CA GLY A 131 -36.98 6.15 -5.77
C GLY A 131 -37.25 4.66 -5.79
N LYS A 132 -36.21 3.80 -5.64
CA LYS A 132 -36.43 2.35 -5.51
C LYS A 132 -36.84 1.94 -4.10
N GLU A 133 -37.86 1.12 -4.04
CA GLU A 133 -38.23 0.44 -2.80
C GLU A 133 -37.31 -0.76 -2.51
N LEU A 134 -37.22 -1.18 -1.24
CA LEU A 134 -36.32 -2.26 -0.83
C LEU A 134 -36.51 -3.56 -1.62
N HIS A 135 -37.73 -3.88 -2.03
CA HIS A 135 -38.03 -5.10 -2.82
C HIS A 135 -37.57 -5.01 -4.28
N GLU A 136 -37.35 -3.80 -4.80
CA GLU A 136 -36.87 -3.55 -6.15
C GLU A 136 -35.34 -3.59 -6.24
N ILE A 137 -34.64 -3.53 -5.10
CA ILE A 137 -33.18 -3.65 -5.06
C ILE A 137 -32.82 -5.12 -5.25
N ASN A 138 -32.10 -5.41 -6.32
CA ASN A 138 -31.63 -6.76 -6.60
C ASN A 138 -30.59 -7.25 -5.56
N LYS A 139 -30.25 -8.53 -5.63
CA LYS A 139 -29.30 -9.14 -4.68
C LYS A 139 -27.91 -8.48 -4.70
N ASN A 140 -27.49 -7.83 -5.78
CA ASN A 140 -26.21 -7.17 -5.91
C ASN A 140 -26.13 -5.83 -5.16
N GLY A 141 -27.27 -5.27 -4.75
CA GLY A 141 -27.34 -4.07 -3.90
C GLY A 141 -27.63 -4.37 -2.44
N LYS A 142 -27.60 -5.65 -2.00
CA LYS A 142 -27.83 -6.08 -0.63
C LYS A 142 -26.68 -6.95 -0.15
N TYR A 143 -26.08 -6.54 0.96
CA TYR A 143 -24.92 -7.19 1.54
C TYR A 143 -25.25 -7.80 2.91
N LYS A 144 -24.44 -8.76 3.35
CA LYS A 144 -24.59 -9.36 4.70
C LYS A 144 -24.03 -8.43 5.76
N HIS A 145 -22.95 -7.73 5.43
CA HIS A 145 -22.28 -6.75 6.28
C HIS A 145 -21.96 -5.48 5.47
N PRO A 146 -21.87 -4.29 6.10
CA PRO A 146 -21.43 -3.07 5.43
C PRO A 146 -20.08 -3.20 4.72
N ASP A 147 -19.15 -3.93 5.30
CA ASP A 147 -17.82 -4.18 4.74
C ASP A 147 -17.87 -4.84 3.36
N ASP A 148 -18.82 -5.74 3.15
CA ASP A 148 -19.00 -6.45 1.87
C ASP A 148 -19.37 -5.50 0.72
N SER A 149 -19.75 -4.26 1.03
CA SER A 149 -20.13 -3.26 0.02
C SER A 149 -18.96 -2.39 -0.47
N VAL A 150 -17.80 -2.45 0.19
CA VAL A 150 -16.66 -1.57 -0.11
C VAL A 150 -16.02 -1.95 -1.44
N GLU A 151 -15.59 -3.19 -1.58
CA GLU A 151 -14.92 -3.68 -2.79
C GLU A 151 -15.80 -3.52 -4.05
N PRO A 152 -17.08 -3.96 -4.09
CA PRO A 152 -17.95 -3.77 -5.26
C PRO A 152 -18.14 -2.30 -5.65
N TYR A 153 -18.12 -1.40 -4.68
CA TYR A 153 -18.17 0.04 -4.94
C TYR A 153 -16.89 0.53 -5.63
N ILE A 154 -15.72 0.16 -5.12
CA ILE A 154 -14.43 0.57 -5.71
C ILE A 154 -14.28 -0.03 -7.12
N GLU A 155 -14.64 -1.30 -7.30
CA GLU A 155 -14.67 -1.93 -8.63
C GLU A 155 -15.59 -1.19 -9.61
N LEU A 156 -16.76 -0.75 -9.15
CA LEU A 156 -17.67 0.08 -9.97
C LEU A 156 -16.97 1.39 -10.39
N LEU A 157 -16.32 2.08 -9.45
CA LEU A 157 -15.59 3.30 -9.78
C LEU A 157 -14.48 3.05 -10.81
N LYS A 158 -13.64 2.06 -10.59
CA LYS A 158 -12.53 1.70 -11.49
C LYS A 158 -13.04 1.30 -12.90
N ARG A 159 -14.13 0.56 -12.96
CA ARG A 159 -14.70 0.09 -14.23
C ARG A 159 -15.42 1.19 -15.02
N GLU A 160 -16.12 2.10 -14.34
CA GLU A 160 -17.06 3.00 -15.03
C GLU A 160 -16.63 4.48 -15.00
N TYR A 161 -15.87 4.91 -14.01
CA TYR A 161 -15.54 6.32 -13.79
C TYR A 161 -14.04 6.63 -13.85
N LEU A 162 -13.18 5.73 -13.37
CA LEU A 162 -11.74 5.94 -13.31
C LEU A 162 -11.00 5.23 -14.45
N VAL A 163 -11.59 5.25 -15.63
CA VAL A 163 -11.03 4.70 -16.87
C VAL A 163 -10.19 5.75 -17.61
N GLU A 164 -9.33 5.32 -18.54
CA GLU A 164 -8.55 6.22 -19.41
C GLU A 164 -7.71 7.25 -18.64
N ASN A 165 -7.04 6.82 -17.56
CA ASN A 165 -6.21 7.66 -16.69
C ASN A 165 -7.02 8.77 -15.93
N LYS A 166 -8.31 8.60 -15.76
CA LYS A 166 -9.12 9.46 -14.90
C LYS A 166 -8.84 9.13 -13.43
N THR A 167 -8.86 10.18 -12.62
CA THR A 167 -8.70 10.11 -11.17
C THR A 167 -10.00 10.49 -10.46
N GLU A 168 -10.04 10.27 -9.16
CA GLU A 168 -11.13 10.70 -8.28
C GLU A 168 -11.38 12.21 -8.39
N TYR A 169 -10.33 12.99 -8.57
CA TYR A 169 -10.42 14.45 -8.73
C TYR A 169 -11.08 14.88 -10.05
N ASP A 170 -11.04 14.05 -11.09
CA ASP A 170 -11.80 14.31 -12.32
C ASP A 170 -13.30 14.19 -12.08
N MET A 171 -13.73 13.28 -11.19
CA MET A 171 -15.13 13.15 -10.79
C MET A 171 -15.67 14.41 -10.11
N LEU A 172 -14.82 15.19 -9.43
CA LEU A 172 -15.20 16.48 -8.81
C LEU A 172 -15.47 17.60 -9.85
N LYS A 173 -15.13 17.37 -11.11
CA LYS A 173 -15.32 18.35 -12.21
C LYS A 173 -16.56 18.05 -13.06
N LYS A 174 -17.59 17.42 -12.49
CA LYS A 174 -18.82 16.99 -13.20
C LYS A 174 -18.53 16.03 -14.35
N TYR A 175 -17.52 15.20 -14.15
CA TYR A 175 -17.17 14.16 -15.11
C TYR A 175 -18.32 13.20 -15.33
N VAL A 176 -18.54 12.82 -16.57
CA VAL A 176 -19.45 11.74 -16.96
C VAL A 176 -18.65 10.50 -17.36
N ASN A 177 -19.18 9.31 -17.06
CA ASN A 177 -18.55 8.08 -17.45
C ASN A 177 -18.63 7.88 -19.00
N TYR A 178 -18.05 6.81 -19.50
CA TYR A 178 -18.04 6.49 -20.93
C TYR A 178 -19.45 6.37 -21.56
N CYS A 179 -20.51 6.19 -20.75
CA CYS A 179 -21.90 6.20 -21.18
C CYS A 179 -22.58 7.58 -21.07
N GLY A 180 -21.84 8.64 -20.75
CA GLY A 180 -22.37 10.00 -20.57
C GLY A 180 -23.15 10.20 -19.28
N LYS A 181 -23.00 9.30 -18.29
CA LYS A 181 -23.70 9.40 -16.99
C LYS A 181 -22.80 10.01 -15.91
N ARG A 182 -23.34 10.94 -15.15
CA ARG A 182 -22.73 11.41 -13.90
C ARG A 182 -22.89 10.34 -12.81
N TYR A 183 -21.97 10.36 -11.83
CA TYR A 183 -22.06 9.47 -10.68
C TYR A 183 -23.36 9.71 -9.88
N ALA A 184 -23.68 10.97 -9.62
CA ALA A 184 -24.90 11.36 -8.91
C ALA A 184 -25.77 12.33 -9.69
N SER A 185 -27.08 12.27 -9.47
CA SER A 185 -28.07 13.15 -10.11
C SER A 185 -28.13 14.54 -9.49
N ALA A 186 -27.79 14.68 -8.21
CA ALA A 186 -27.87 15.95 -7.48
C ALA A 186 -26.93 17.00 -8.10
N PRO A 187 -27.42 18.23 -8.39
CA PRO A 187 -26.65 19.24 -9.10
C PRO A 187 -25.44 19.79 -8.31
N ASP A 188 -25.46 19.66 -6.99
CA ASP A 188 -24.44 20.13 -6.05
C ASP A 188 -23.58 19.00 -5.45
N TYR A 189 -23.67 17.79 -6.01
CA TYR A 189 -23.00 16.59 -5.47
C TYR A 189 -21.48 16.77 -5.41
N GLU A 190 -20.87 17.19 -6.52
CA GLU A 190 -19.43 17.35 -6.60
C GLU A 190 -18.91 18.42 -5.62
N GLN A 191 -19.67 19.49 -5.42
CA GLN A 191 -19.32 20.53 -4.44
C GLN A 191 -19.38 19.99 -3.01
N LYS A 192 -20.43 19.23 -2.68
CA LYS A 192 -20.55 18.59 -1.36
C LYS A 192 -19.43 17.59 -1.12
N LEU A 193 -19.09 16.79 -2.15
CA LEU A 193 -18.02 15.82 -2.09
C LEU A 193 -16.65 16.49 -1.87
N SER A 194 -16.32 17.53 -2.66
CA SER A 194 -15.09 18.31 -2.48
C SER A 194 -14.98 18.91 -1.08
N SER A 195 -16.05 19.58 -0.61
CA SER A 195 -16.06 20.15 0.74
C SER A 195 -15.91 19.13 1.84
N LYS A 196 -16.41 17.91 1.63
CA LYS A 196 -16.26 16.81 2.58
C LYS A 196 -14.83 16.28 2.59
N ILE A 197 -14.21 16.10 1.43
CA ILE A 197 -12.81 15.69 1.30
C ILE A 197 -11.91 16.71 2.00
N GLU A 198 -12.07 18.00 1.67
CA GLU A 198 -11.30 19.08 2.30
C GLU A 198 -11.45 19.08 3.83
N LYS A 199 -12.66 18.85 4.33
CA LYS A 199 -12.90 18.75 5.77
C LYS A 199 -12.12 17.59 6.39
N ILE A 200 -12.12 16.38 5.78
CA ILE A 200 -11.37 15.24 6.28
C ILE A 200 -9.88 15.58 6.32
N GLN A 201 -9.33 16.10 5.24
CA GLN A 201 -7.93 16.47 5.11
C GLN A 201 -7.49 17.55 6.13
N GLN A 202 -8.37 18.51 6.47
CA GLN A 202 -8.07 19.58 7.42
C GLN A 202 -8.22 19.18 8.88
N THR A 203 -9.08 18.19 9.18
CA THR A 203 -9.44 17.86 10.57
C THR A 203 -8.88 16.54 11.05
N THR A 204 -8.22 15.77 10.17
CA THR A 204 -7.62 14.47 10.48
C THR A 204 -6.25 14.34 9.86
N ASP A 205 -5.44 13.40 10.35
CA ASP A 205 -4.15 13.04 9.75
C ASP A 205 -4.25 11.84 8.76
N ILE A 206 -5.48 11.43 8.40
CA ILE A 206 -5.73 10.26 7.54
C ILE A 206 -4.96 10.35 6.23
N GLU A 207 -5.06 11.47 5.52
CA GLU A 207 -4.37 11.68 4.24
C GLU A 207 -2.85 11.55 4.39
N ASN A 208 -2.26 12.23 5.36
CA ASN A 208 -0.81 12.18 5.59
C ASN A 208 -0.34 10.75 5.92
N THR A 209 -1.06 10.06 6.81
CA THR A 209 -0.72 8.69 7.20
C THR A 209 -0.88 7.73 6.02
N TYR A 210 -1.92 7.90 5.20
CA TYR A 210 -2.15 7.11 3.99
C TYR A 210 -1.01 7.28 2.98
N GLN A 211 -0.57 8.50 2.71
CA GLN A 211 0.55 8.76 1.81
C GLN A 211 1.88 8.19 2.34
N MET A 212 2.10 8.25 3.66
CA MET A 212 3.27 7.62 4.29
C MET A 212 3.22 6.09 4.15
N LEU A 213 2.05 5.47 4.33
CA LEU A 213 1.85 4.04 4.18
C LEU A 213 2.11 3.59 2.73
N LYS A 214 1.55 4.29 1.75
CA LYS A 214 1.81 4.03 0.30
C LYS A 214 3.31 4.10 -0.01
N LYS A 215 3.99 5.14 0.44
CA LYS A 215 5.44 5.29 0.24
C LYS A 215 6.21 4.12 0.87
N GLN A 216 5.81 3.66 2.05
CA GLN A 216 6.46 2.53 2.72
C GLN A 216 6.17 1.21 2.00
N GLY A 217 4.95 1.01 1.49
CA GLY A 217 4.57 -0.13 0.64
C GLY A 217 5.44 -0.21 -0.61
N TYR A 218 5.61 0.91 -1.31
CA TYR A 218 6.52 0.98 -2.47
C TYR A 218 7.96 0.58 -2.12
N ILE A 219 8.50 1.01 -0.97
CA ILE A 219 9.85 0.60 -0.51
C ILE A 219 9.95 -0.92 -0.32
N LEU A 220 8.86 -1.55 0.12
CA LEU A 220 8.77 -3.00 0.36
C LEU A 220 8.41 -3.81 -0.88
N GLY A 221 7.99 -3.16 -1.98
CA GLY A 221 7.48 -3.82 -3.18
C GLY A 221 6.14 -4.53 -2.95
N ILE A 222 5.26 -3.93 -2.16
CA ILE A 222 3.89 -4.40 -1.82
C ILE A 222 2.86 -3.64 -2.68
N ASP A 223 3.14 -3.36 -3.94
CA ASP A 223 2.24 -2.64 -4.85
C ASP A 223 1.35 -3.60 -5.65
#